data_33c1a8abfe6a21b518849b3b98345f05
#
_entry.id   33c1a8abfe6a21b518849b3b98345f05
#
_cell.length_a   1.000
_cell.length_b   1.000
_cell.length_c   1.000
_cell.angle_alpha   90.00
_cell.angle_beta   90.00
_cell.angle_gamma   90.00
#
_symmetry.space_group_name_H-M   'P 1'
#
loop_
_entity.id
_entity.type
_entity.pdbx_description
1 polymer ?
#
loop_
_entity_poly.entity_id
_entity_poly.type
_entity_poly.pdbx_seq_one_letter_code
_entity_poly.pdbx_strand_id
1 'polypeptide(L)'
;MALPPASPRKLSHTRTVVYNGYDREDGLWDIEAELTDVKTFGFQVPNERPFPANEPIHGLKIRVTLNNKMVIQDIVTAMDDIPHPECAGAP
;
A
#
# COMPACT_ATOMS: atom_id res chain seq x y z
N MET A 1 -10.99 -7.76 23.14
CA MET A 1 -12.25 -8.50 22.90
C MET A 1 -12.09 -9.32 21.63
N ALA A 2 -12.40 -10.60 21.71
CA ALA A 2 -12.27 -11.49 20.55
C ALA A 2 -13.56 -11.50 19.73
N LEU A 3 -13.41 -11.71 18.43
CA LEU A 3 -14.56 -11.91 17.56
C LEU A 3 -15.19 -13.28 17.83
N PRO A 4 -16.50 -13.42 17.67
CA PRO A 4 -17.12 -14.73 17.75
C PRO A 4 -16.59 -15.67 16.64
N PRO A 5 -16.74 -16.99 16.81
CA PRO A 5 -16.31 -17.92 15.77
C PRO A 5 -16.96 -17.61 14.43
N ALA A 6 -16.18 -17.69 13.36
CA ALA A 6 -16.68 -17.44 12.03
C ALA A 6 -17.24 -18.71 11.40
N SER A 7 -18.13 -18.53 10.42
CA SER A 7 -18.58 -19.65 9.57
C SER A 7 -17.42 -20.22 8.77
N PRO A 8 -17.50 -21.49 8.35
CA PRO A 8 -16.49 -22.05 7.44
C PRO A 8 -16.24 -21.12 6.26
N ARG A 9 -14.99 -20.78 6.02
CA ARG A 9 -14.65 -19.77 5.02
C ARG A 9 -13.21 -19.96 4.55
N LYS A 10 -12.88 -19.26 3.47
CA LYS A 10 -11.56 -19.30 2.88
C LYS A 10 -11.08 -17.88 2.68
N LEU A 11 -9.86 -17.60 3.08
CA LEU A 11 -9.25 -16.29 2.84
C LEU A 11 -9.13 -16.04 1.34
N SER A 12 -9.58 -14.89 0.89
CA SER A 12 -9.55 -14.49 -0.51
C SER A 12 -8.50 -13.41 -0.78
N HIS A 13 -8.44 -12.42 0.08
CA HIS A 13 -7.61 -11.24 -0.17
C HIS A 13 -7.22 -10.60 1.15
N THR A 14 -5.97 -10.15 1.23
CA THR A 14 -5.48 -9.36 2.37
C THR A 14 -4.90 -8.05 1.85
N ARG A 15 -5.40 -6.94 2.37
CA ARG A 15 -4.81 -5.63 2.17
C ARG A 15 -4.12 -5.20 3.45
N THR A 16 -2.86 -4.85 3.34
CA THR A 16 -2.08 -4.36 4.47
C THR A 16 -1.68 -2.92 4.21
N VAL A 17 -1.94 -2.05 5.19
CA VAL A 17 -1.50 -0.66 5.14
C VAL A 17 -0.65 -0.42 6.36
N VAL A 18 0.57 0.04 6.15
CA VAL A 18 1.51 0.34 7.22
C VAL A 18 1.78 1.83 7.21
N TYR A 19 1.64 2.47 8.36
CA TYR A 19 1.98 3.87 8.55
C TYR A 19 3.14 3.97 9.51
N ASN A 20 4.16 4.76 9.15
CA ASN A 20 5.28 5.06 10.03
C ASN A 20 5.46 6.56 10.12
N GLY A 21 5.69 7.06 11.34
CA GLY A 21 6.03 8.45 11.57
C GLY A 21 7.49 8.57 11.94
N TYR A 22 8.15 9.60 11.42
CA TYR A 22 9.57 9.84 11.66
C TYR A 22 9.79 11.28 12.12
N ASP A 23 10.58 11.45 13.18
CA ASP A 23 11.10 12.75 13.58
C ASP A 23 12.42 12.94 12.84
N ARG A 24 12.51 14.00 12.02
CA ARG A 24 13.72 14.28 11.26
C ARG A 24 14.69 15.13 12.07
N GLU A 25 15.96 15.03 11.74
CA GLU A 25 16.99 15.83 12.40
C GLU A 25 16.87 17.32 12.09
N ASP A 26 16.25 17.67 10.96
CA ASP A 26 16.04 19.08 10.56
C ASP A 26 14.79 19.70 11.19
N GLY A 27 14.12 18.99 12.10
CA GLY A 27 12.94 19.50 12.78
C GLY A 27 11.63 19.30 12.03
N LEU A 28 11.66 18.67 10.86
CA LEU A 28 10.49 18.29 10.12
C LEU A 28 10.03 16.88 10.51
N TRP A 29 8.86 16.49 10.07
CA TRP A 29 8.30 15.17 10.32
C TRP A 29 7.97 14.51 9.00
N ASP A 30 8.25 13.22 8.88
CA ASP A 30 7.79 12.42 7.74
C ASP A 30 6.74 11.44 8.22
N ILE A 31 5.68 11.30 7.45
CA ILE A 31 4.72 10.22 7.61
C ILE A 31 4.76 9.41 6.33
N GLU A 32 5.04 8.12 6.46
CA GLU A 32 5.07 7.23 5.31
C GLU A 32 3.96 6.20 5.41
N ALA A 33 3.36 5.88 4.30
CA ALA A 33 2.38 4.81 4.20
C ALA A 33 2.74 3.89 3.04
N GLU A 34 2.50 2.60 3.25
CA GLU A 34 2.73 1.59 2.23
C GLU A 34 1.53 0.65 2.21
N LEU A 35 1.01 0.42 1.00
CA LEU A 35 -0.14 -0.46 0.79
C LEU A 35 0.31 -1.67 -0.01
N THR A 36 -0.01 -2.87 0.49
CA THR A 36 0.29 -4.14 -0.15
C THR A 36 -0.96 -4.99 -0.19
N ASP A 37 -1.24 -5.59 -1.34
CA ASP A 37 -2.35 -6.51 -1.52
C ASP A 37 -1.81 -7.91 -1.82
N VAL A 38 -2.44 -8.92 -1.21
CA VAL A 38 -2.14 -10.33 -1.48
C VAL A 38 -3.46 -11.05 -1.72
N LYS A 39 -3.58 -11.74 -2.85
CA LYS A 39 -4.74 -12.57 -3.17
C LYS A 39 -4.35 -14.03 -3.11
N THR A 40 -5.26 -14.88 -2.65
CA THR A 40 -5.01 -16.31 -2.52
C THR A 40 -5.21 -17.09 -3.81
N PHE A 41 -5.63 -16.41 -4.87
CA PHE A 41 -5.82 -17.01 -6.18
C PHE A 41 -5.03 -16.25 -7.24
N GLY A 42 -4.59 -16.97 -8.28
CA GLY A 42 -3.91 -16.34 -9.41
C GLY A 42 -4.88 -15.58 -10.29
N PHE A 43 -4.40 -14.55 -10.96
CA PHE A 43 -5.20 -13.80 -11.91
C PHE A 43 -4.33 -13.25 -13.04
N GLN A 44 -4.99 -12.91 -14.15
CA GLN A 44 -4.34 -12.40 -15.34
C GLN A 44 -4.99 -11.07 -15.73
N VAL A 45 -4.15 -10.07 -15.93
CA VAL A 45 -4.58 -8.78 -16.46
C VAL A 45 -4.19 -8.73 -17.93
N PRO A 46 -5.12 -8.36 -18.85
CA PRO A 46 -4.76 -8.28 -20.27
C PRO A 46 -3.53 -7.42 -20.52
N ASN A 47 -2.61 -7.95 -21.35
CA ASN A 47 -1.34 -7.32 -21.73
C ASN A 47 -0.36 -7.14 -20.59
N GLU A 48 -0.58 -7.81 -19.46
CA GLU A 48 0.32 -7.83 -18.33
C GLU A 48 0.76 -9.27 -18.03
N ARG A 49 1.79 -9.41 -17.19
CA ARG A 49 2.17 -10.73 -16.72
C ARG A 49 1.09 -11.33 -15.81
N PRO A 50 0.97 -12.65 -15.76
CA PRO A 50 0.06 -13.25 -14.79
C PRO A 50 0.55 -12.99 -13.35
N PHE A 51 -0.40 -12.86 -12.44
CA PHE A 51 -0.14 -12.70 -11.01
C PHE A 51 -0.50 -14.00 -10.32
N PRO A 52 0.50 -14.81 -9.90
CA PRO A 52 0.21 -16.06 -9.20
C PRO A 52 -0.39 -15.81 -7.81
N ALA A 53 -1.01 -16.86 -7.28
CA ALA A 53 -1.57 -16.80 -5.93
C ALA A 53 -0.49 -16.44 -4.91
N ASN A 54 -0.87 -15.66 -3.90
CA ASN A 54 -0.01 -15.28 -2.79
C ASN A 54 1.19 -14.41 -3.15
N GLU A 55 1.26 -13.90 -4.38
CA GLU A 55 2.30 -12.93 -4.74
C GLU A 55 1.87 -11.54 -4.25
N PRO A 56 2.72 -10.84 -3.47
CA PRO A 56 2.39 -9.49 -3.03
C PRO A 56 2.31 -8.50 -4.19
N ILE A 57 1.31 -7.66 -4.15
CA ILE A 57 1.15 -6.55 -5.11
C ILE A 57 1.32 -5.25 -4.33
N HIS A 58 2.39 -4.51 -4.62
CA HIS A 58 2.64 -3.23 -3.97
C HIS A 58 1.89 -2.15 -4.73
N GLY A 59 0.81 -1.66 -4.14
CA GLY A 59 -0.03 -0.69 -4.81
C GLY A 59 0.50 0.73 -4.73
N LEU A 60 0.96 1.15 -3.56
CA LEU A 60 1.28 2.56 -3.34
C LEU A 60 2.22 2.73 -2.16
N LYS A 61 3.18 3.64 -2.33
CA LYS A 61 3.98 4.19 -1.24
C LYS A 61 3.87 5.70 -1.28
N ILE A 62 3.73 6.32 -0.13
CA ILE A 62 3.64 7.78 -0.03
C ILE A 62 4.47 8.26 1.16
N ARG A 63 5.13 9.41 0.98
CA ARG A 63 5.79 10.14 2.05
C ARG A 63 5.27 11.55 2.08
N VAL A 64 4.79 12.00 3.23
CA VAL A 64 4.36 13.38 3.44
C VAL A 64 5.28 13.99 4.47
N THR A 65 5.89 15.14 4.14
CA THR A 65 6.75 15.88 5.06
C THR A 65 5.98 17.08 5.59
N LEU A 66 5.99 17.23 6.91
CA LEU A 66 5.25 18.27 7.62
C LEU A 66 6.21 19.10 8.48
N ASN A 67 5.88 20.38 8.67
CA ASN A 67 6.57 21.18 9.68
C ASN A 67 5.84 21.05 11.03
N ASN A 68 6.37 21.74 12.05
CA ASN A 68 5.80 21.68 13.41
C ASN A 68 4.43 22.37 13.55
N LYS A 69 3.97 23.04 12.50
CA LYS A 69 2.62 23.60 12.43
C LYS A 69 1.68 22.73 11.62
N MET A 70 2.11 21.51 11.28
CA MET A 70 1.34 20.54 10.49
C MET A 70 1.06 21.01 9.06
N VAL A 71 1.91 21.89 8.52
CA VAL A 71 1.81 22.34 7.14
C VAL A 71 2.66 21.42 6.26
N ILE A 72 2.08 20.93 5.18
CA ILE A 72 2.76 20.02 4.26
C ILE A 72 3.88 20.76 3.53
N GLN A 73 5.09 20.23 3.61
CA GLN A 73 6.26 20.78 2.94
C GLN A 73 6.57 20.04 1.65
N ASP A 74 6.26 18.75 1.59
CA ASP A 74 6.58 17.92 0.44
C ASP A 74 5.71 16.68 0.44
N ILE A 75 5.43 16.14 -0.74
CA ILE A 75 4.73 14.87 -0.93
C ILE A 75 5.44 14.11 -2.03
N VAL A 76 5.84 12.87 -1.73
CA VAL A 76 6.46 11.97 -2.69
C VAL A 76 5.63 10.70 -2.76
N THR A 77 5.31 10.25 -3.96
CA THR A 77 4.57 9.01 -4.16
C THR A 77 5.35 8.07 -5.09
N ALA A 78 5.17 6.78 -4.88
CA ALA A 78 5.71 5.75 -5.74
C ALA A 78 4.67 4.64 -5.88
N MET A 79 4.62 4.02 -7.05
CA MET A 79 3.74 2.88 -7.33
C MET A 79 4.58 1.76 -7.90
N ASP A 80 4.45 0.57 -7.31
CA ASP A 80 5.17 -0.62 -7.72
C ASP A 80 4.19 -1.77 -7.92
N ASP A 81 4.53 -2.69 -8.85
CA ASP A 81 3.82 -3.97 -9.04
C ASP A 81 2.29 -3.83 -9.11
N ILE A 82 1.82 -2.78 -9.76
CA ILE A 82 0.38 -2.59 -9.94
C ILE A 82 -0.13 -3.48 -11.08
N PRO A 83 -1.32 -4.09 -10.92
CA PRO A 83 -1.84 -5.01 -11.93
C PRO A 83 -2.39 -4.35 -13.19
N HIS A 84 -2.50 -3.04 -13.23
CA HIS A 84 -3.09 -2.32 -14.37
C HIS A 84 -2.16 -1.19 -14.81
N PRO A 85 -1.73 -1.18 -16.10
CA PRO A 85 -0.76 -0.19 -16.55
C PRO A 85 -1.24 1.27 -16.45
N GLU A 86 -2.53 1.50 -16.52
CA GLU A 86 -3.08 2.85 -16.40
C GLU A 86 -2.84 3.46 -15.03
N CYS A 87 -2.70 2.63 -13.99
CA CYS A 87 -2.43 3.12 -12.65
C CYS A 87 -1.00 3.66 -12.53
N ALA A 88 -0.07 3.19 -13.33
CA ALA A 88 1.31 3.62 -13.28
C ALA A 88 1.48 5.07 -13.70
N GLY A 89 0.58 5.60 -14.51
CA GLY A 89 0.62 7.00 -14.93
C GLY A 89 -0.13 7.95 -14.02
N ALA A 90 -0.79 7.46 -12.97
CA ALA A 90 -1.53 8.31 -12.05
C ALA A 90 -0.59 8.96 -11.04
N PRO A 91 -0.71 10.26 -10.78
CA PRO A 91 0.11 10.93 -9.76
C PRO A 91 -0.25 10.50 -8.35
#